data_c38073c4abcf32b32e0f49a4f257f2a6
#
_entry.id   c38073c4abcf32b32e0f49a4f257f2a6
#
_cell.length_a   1.000
_cell.length_b   1.000
_cell.length_c   1.000
_cell.angle_alpha   90.00
_cell.angle_beta   90.00
_cell.angle_gamma   90.00
#
_symmetry.space_group_name_H-M   'P 1'
#
loop_
_entity.id
_entity.type
_entity.pdbx_description
1 polymer ?
#
loop_
_entity_poly.entity_id
_entity_poly.type
_entity_poly.pdbx_seq_one_letter_code
_entity_poly.pdbx_strand_id
1 'polypeptide(L)'
;MKILKWLSVADRFYKVYLDKQLAPYGINSSQHMFLVKICGSPGIQQDSLMDMFYVHPSNIVRTIAALEKQGMVTRSPSDQDKRTWNLYPTERALSVIDEIQDACKRTEDILTQGFAEAGQEMFGDFLMQAGKNIAAELHIERKEDEFND
;
A
#
# COMPACT_ATOMS: atom_id res chain seq x y z
N MET A 1 -24.74 12.25 10.72
CA MET A 1 -23.30 12.09 10.96
C MET A 1 -22.54 12.19 9.64
N LYS A 2 -21.39 12.84 9.63
CA LYS A 2 -20.68 13.21 8.39
C LYS A 2 -19.49 12.27 8.05
N ILE A 3 -19.26 11.21 8.83
CA ILE A 3 -18.07 10.34 8.72
C ILE A 3 -17.98 9.71 7.32
N LEU A 4 -19.01 9.02 6.86
CA LEU A 4 -18.98 8.34 5.56
C LEU A 4 -18.78 9.30 4.39
N LYS A 5 -19.37 10.49 4.48
CA LYS A 5 -19.18 11.55 3.47
C LYS A 5 -17.71 11.97 3.39
N TRP A 6 -17.10 12.31 4.53
CA TRP A 6 -15.73 12.81 4.54
C TRP A 6 -14.69 11.73 4.29
N LEU A 7 -14.96 10.50 4.72
CA LEU A 7 -14.14 9.33 4.35
C LEU A 7 -14.13 9.15 2.82
N SER A 8 -15.29 9.21 2.17
CA SER A 8 -15.41 9.12 0.71
C SER A 8 -14.72 10.29 -0.01
N VAL A 9 -14.86 11.52 0.51
CA VAL A 9 -14.20 12.71 -0.06
C VAL A 9 -12.67 12.57 0.07
N ALA A 10 -12.16 12.25 1.24
CA ALA A 10 -10.73 12.10 1.50
C ALA A 10 -10.12 10.99 0.64
N ASP A 11 -10.76 9.81 0.59
CA ASP A 11 -10.30 8.67 -0.21
C ASP A 11 -10.18 9.03 -1.69
N ARG A 12 -11.21 9.66 -2.26
CA ARG A 12 -11.21 10.05 -3.67
C ARG A 12 -10.16 11.09 -4.01
N PHE A 13 -10.02 12.13 -3.18
CA PHE A 13 -9.15 13.25 -3.52
C PHE A 13 -7.68 12.99 -3.20
N TYR A 14 -7.35 12.25 -2.11
CA TYR A 14 -5.94 11.91 -1.90
C TYR A 14 -5.41 11.01 -3.02
N LYS A 15 -6.23 10.10 -3.54
CA LYS A 15 -5.84 9.26 -4.69
C LYS A 15 -5.56 10.09 -5.94
N VAL A 16 -6.40 11.06 -6.26
CA VAL A 16 -6.19 11.98 -7.40
C VAL A 16 -4.90 12.77 -7.22
N TYR A 17 -4.66 13.30 -6.02
CA TYR A 17 -3.43 14.03 -5.72
C TYR A 17 -2.19 13.15 -5.83
N LEU A 18 -2.22 12.00 -5.16
CA LEU A 18 -1.10 11.05 -5.16
C LEU A 18 -0.81 10.51 -6.57
N ASP A 19 -1.83 10.19 -7.36
CA ASP A 19 -1.67 9.77 -8.76
C ASP A 19 -0.89 10.79 -9.58
N LYS A 20 -1.15 12.09 -9.40
CA LYS A 20 -0.41 13.16 -10.07
C LYS A 20 1.06 13.20 -9.63
N GLN A 21 1.32 12.96 -8.36
CA GLN A 21 2.68 12.92 -7.81
C GLN A 21 3.46 11.69 -8.29
N LEU A 22 2.79 10.57 -8.49
CA LEU A 22 3.40 9.29 -8.88
C LEU A 22 3.49 9.08 -10.40
N ALA A 23 2.73 9.83 -11.19
CA ALA A 23 2.71 9.72 -12.66
C ALA A 23 4.10 9.79 -13.31
N PRO A 24 5.06 10.66 -12.88
CA PRO A 24 6.41 10.69 -13.45
C PRO A 24 7.17 9.37 -13.31
N TYR A 25 6.83 8.54 -12.34
CA TYR A 25 7.48 7.24 -12.08
C TYR A 25 6.74 6.07 -12.75
N GLY A 26 5.61 6.33 -13.42
CA GLY A 26 4.82 5.32 -14.13
C GLY A 26 4.00 4.40 -13.22
N ILE A 27 3.74 4.80 -11.99
CA ILE A 27 2.88 4.08 -11.03
C ILE A 27 1.73 4.95 -10.54
N ASN A 28 0.81 4.39 -9.78
CA ASN A 28 -0.36 5.09 -9.24
C ASN A 28 -0.60 4.77 -7.76
N SER A 29 -1.61 5.42 -7.19
CA SER A 29 -1.98 5.29 -5.78
C SER A 29 -2.37 3.86 -5.37
N SER A 30 -2.86 3.02 -6.29
CA SER A 30 -3.19 1.62 -5.99
C SER A 30 -1.96 0.70 -5.92
N GLN A 31 -0.81 1.16 -6.37
CA GLN A 31 0.40 0.36 -6.51
C GLN A 31 1.51 0.73 -5.52
N HIS A 32 1.54 1.98 -5.05
CA HIS A 32 2.68 2.53 -4.30
C HIS A 32 3.00 1.74 -3.04
N MET A 33 1.99 1.35 -2.25
CA MET A 33 2.21 0.65 -0.98
C MET A 33 2.86 -0.72 -1.18
N PHE A 34 2.49 -1.42 -2.24
CA PHE A 34 3.11 -2.71 -2.57
C PHE A 34 4.56 -2.52 -3.00
N LEU A 35 4.83 -1.54 -3.85
CA LEU A 35 6.19 -1.25 -4.30
C LEU A 35 7.09 -0.83 -3.14
N VAL A 36 6.64 0.05 -2.26
CA VAL A 36 7.38 0.47 -1.07
C VAL A 36 7.72 -0.74 -0.19
N LYS A 37 6.76 -1.63 0.03
CA LYS A 37 6.99 -2.84 0.85
C LYS A 37 7.94 -3.81 0.17
N ILE A 38 7.83 -4.04 -1.12
CA ILE A 38 8.73 -4.91 -1.88
C ILE A 38 10.16 -4.36 -1.85
N CYS A 39 10.34 -3.05 -2.01
CA CYS A 39 11.65 -2.42 -1.92
C CYS A 39 12.27 -2.54 -0.52
N GLY A 40 11.46 -2.45 0.53
CA GLY A 40 11.90 -2.58 1.91
C GLY A 40 12.12 -4.03 2.37
N SER A 41 11.53 -4.99 1.68
CA SER A 41 11.59 -6.43 2.02
C SER A 41 11.77 -7.28 0.76
N PRO A 42 12.92 -7.17 0.05
CA PRO A 42 13.15 -7.97 -1.16
C PRO A 42 13.02 -9.46 -0.88
N GLY A 43 12.33 -10.18 -1.74
CA GLY A 43 12.04 -11.60 -1.57
C GLY A 43 10.73 -11.87 -0.82
N ILE A 44 9.97 -10.84 -0.46
CA ILE A 44 8.66 -11.00 0.19
C ILE A 44 7.74 -11.86 -0.68
N GLN A 45 6.99 -12.75 -0.05
CA GLN A 45 6.01 -13.57 -0.75
C GLN A 45 4.78 -12.74 -1.12
N GLN A 46 4.26 -12.97 -2.33
CA GLN A 46 3.07 -12.30 -2.83
C GLN A 46 1.86 -12.46 -1.90
N ASP A 47 1.69 -13.65 -1.31
CA ASP A 47 0.59 -13.94 -0.40
C ASP A 47 0.67 -13.11 0.91
N SER A 48 1.88 -12.79 1.37
CA SER A 48 2.08 -11.92 2.55
C SER A 48 1.55 -10.50 2.32
N LEU A 49 1.62 -9.99 1.09
CA LEU A 49 1.07 -8.67 0.75
C LEU A 49 -0.45 -8.64 0.79
N MET A 50 -1.12 -9.75 0.44
CA MET A 50 -2.57 -9.86 0.55
C MET A 50 -3.04 -9.70 1.99
N ASP A 51 -2.38 -10.40 2.90
CA ASP A 51 -2.70 -10.34 4.33
C ASP A 51 -2.43 -8.96 4.92
N MET A 52 -1.27 -8.40 4.62
CA MET A 52 -0.81 -7.11 5.15
C MET A 52 -1.70 -5.94 4.73
N PHE A 53 -2.10 -5.89 3.46
CA PHE A 53 -2.84 -4.75 2.90
C PHE A 53 -4.34 -4.99 2.73
N TYR A 54 -4.88 -6.09 3.23
CA TYR A 54 -6.30 -6.40 3.15
C TYR A 54 -6.82 -6.47 1.69
N VAL A 55 -6.05 -7.06 0.81
CA VAL A 55 -6.33 -7.11 -0.62
C VAL A 55 -6.87 -8.48 -1.02
N HIS A 56 -7.87 -8.47 -1.88
CA HIS A 56 -8.36 -9.72 -2.48
C HIS A 56 -7.28 -10.34 -3.39
N PRO A 57 -7.14 -11.69 -3.43
CA PRO A 57 -6.15 -12.38 -4.28
C PRO A 57 -6.11 -11.92 -5.74
N SER A 58 -7.27 -11.66 -6.35
CA SER A 58 -7.35 -11.18 -7.74
C SER A 58 -6.75 -9.78 -7.92
N ASN A 59 -6.83 -8.92 -6.89
CA ASN A 59 -6.27 -7.58 -6.95
C ASN A 59 -4.75 -7.60 -6.83
N ILE A 60 -4.18 -8.42 -5.95
CA ILE A 60 -2.72 -8.52 -5.83
C ILE A 60 -2.09 -9.09 -7.10
N VAL A 61 -2.66 -10.13 -7.68
CA VAL A 61 -2.18 -10.70 -8.95
C VAL A 61 -2.12 -9.63 -10.04
N ARG A 62 -3.18 -8.84 -10.18
CA ARG A 62 -3.28 -7.76 -11.17
C ARG A 62 -2.30 -6.64 -10.92
N THR A 63 -2.17 -6.22 -9.66
CA THR A 63 -1.27 -5.13 -9.25
C THR A 63 0.20 -5.52 -9.47
N ILE A 64 0.59 -6.73 -9.07
CA ILE A 64 1.97 -7.22 -9.28
C ILE A 64 2.26 -7.39 -10.77
N ALA A 65 1.33 -7.91 -11.56
CA ALA A 65 1.50 -8.01 -13.01
C ALA A 65 1.70 -6.63 -13.66
N ALA A 66 0.97 -5.61 -13.21
CA ALA A 66 1.15 -4.24 -13.68
C ALA A 66 2.51 -3.66 -13.27
N LEU A 67 2.96 -3.86 -12.03
CA LEU A 67 4.29 -3.43 -11.57
C LEU A 67 5.41 -4.14 -12.33
N GLU A 68 5.25 -5.42 -12.65
CA GLU A 68 6.19 -6.18 -13.46
C GLU A 68 6.27 -5.62 -14.89
N LYS A 69 5.10 -5.35 -15.51
CA LYS A 69 5.02 -4.74 -16.85
C LYS A 69 5.64 -3.34 -16.89
N GLN A 70 5.53 -2.58 -15.81
CA GLN A 70 6.13 -1.25 -15.67
C GLN A 70 7.64 -1.30 -15.37
N GLY A 71 8.23 -2.49 -15.21
CA GLY A 71 9.64 -2.67 -14.92
C GLY A 71 10.04 -2.30 -13.49
N MET A 72 9.11 -2.35 -12.54
CA MET A 72 9.34 -2.03 -11.13
C MET A 72 9.59 -3.25 -10.26
N VAL A 73 9.05 -4.40 -10.62
CA VAL A 73 9.10 -5.63 -9.84
C VAL A 73 9.46 -6.79 -10.76
N THR A 74 10.24 -7.73 -10.25
CA THR A 74 10.42 -9.05 -10.79
C THR A 74 9.92 -10.10 -9.81
N ARG A 75 9.49 -11.24 -10.31
CA ARG A 75 9.04 -12.36 -9.49
C ARG A 75 9.78 -13.64 -9.84
N SER A 76 10.02 -14.47 -8.84
CA SER A 76 10.54 -15.80 -9.01
C SER A 76 9.74 -16.80 -8.20
N PRO A 77 9.61 -18.07 -8.65
CA PRO A 77 8.96 -19.11 -7.87
C PRO A 77 9.64 -19.26 -6.51
N SER A 78 8.86 -19.44 -5.45
CA SER A 78 9.39 -19.74 -4.13
C SER A 78 9.98 -21.15 -4.10
N ASP A 79 11.18 -21.31 -3.52
CA ASP A 79 11.80 -22.63 -3.30
C ASP A 79 11.03 -23.46 -2.26
N GLN A 80 10.32 -22.80 -1.35
CA GLN A 80 9.56 -23.43 -0.27
C GLN A 80 8.17 -23.88 -0.71
N ASP A 81 7.49 -23.11 -1.55
CA ASP A 81 6.19 -23.45 -2.12
C ASP A 81 6.10 -22.94 -3.56
N LYS A 82 6.17 -23.86 -4.53
CA LYS A 82 6.12 -23.54 -5.98
C LYS A 82 4.79 -22.91 -6.44
N ARG A 83 3.78 -22.83 -5.57
CA ARG A 83 2.51 -22.19 -5.86
C ARG A 83 2.49 -20.69 -5.52
N THR A 84 3.54 -20.20 -4.87
CA THR A 84 3.70 -18.78 -4.51
C THR A 84 4.92 -18.17 -5.17
N TRP A 85 4.96 -16.84 -5.20
CA TRP A 85 6.00 -16.04 -5.82
C TRP A 85 6.76 -15.23 -4.78
N ASN A 86 8.08 -15.15 -4.93
CA ASN A 86 8.92 -14.19 -4.24
C ASN A 86 9.08 -12.94 -5.12
N LEU A 87 8.92 -11.77 -4.53
CA LEU A 87 8.91 -10.49 -5.21
C LEU A 87 10.18 -9.70 -4.92
N TYR A 88 10.76 -9.12 -5.95
CA TYR A 88 11.99 -8.34 -5.86
C TYR A 88 11.82 -7.00 -6.59
N PRO A 89 12.36 -5.89 -6.02
CA PRO A 89 12.42 -4.63 -6.74
C PRO A 89 13.46 -4.71 -7.86
N THR A 90 13.22 -4.00 -8.96
CA THR A 90 14.22 -3.77 -10.00
C THR A 90 15.16 -2.64 -9.63
N GLU A 91 16.28 -2.49 -10.34
CA GLU A 91 17.15 -1.32 -10.21
C GLU A 91 16.40 -0.01 -10.46
N ARG A 92 15.48 -0.01 -11.43
CA ARG A 92 14.61 1.14 -11.70
C ARG A 92 13.76 1.52 -10.48
N ALA A 93 13.14 0.54 -9.84
CA ALA A 93 12.35 0.79 -8.63
C ALA A 93 13.22 1.37 -7.52
N LEU A 94 14.38 0.79 -7.26
CA LEU A 94 15.32 1.25 -6.23
C LEU A 94 15.86 2.66 -6.53
N SER A 95 15.97 3.03 -7.80
CA SER A 95 16.45 4.37 -8.18
C SER A 95 15.44 5.50 -7.94
N VAL A 96 14.15 5.18 -7.78
CA VAL A 96 13.06 6.17 -7.61
C VAL A 96 12.26 6.00 -6.33
N ILE A 97 12.61 5.01 -5.49
CA ILE A 97 11.80 4.71 -4.30
C ILE A 97 11.77 5.86 -3.29
N ASP A 98 12.87 6.58 -3.13
CA ASP A 98 12.95 7.70 -2.19
C ASP A 98 12.00 8.84 -2.62
N GLU A 99 11.95 9.17 -3.91
CA GLU A 99 11.03 10.17 -4.45
C GLU A 99 9.57 9.72 -4.34
N ILE A 100 9.30 8.42 -4.50
CA ILE A 100 7.96 7.85 -4.29
C ILE A 100 7.55 7.99 -2.82
N GLN A 101 8.44 7.66 -1.88
CA GLN A 101 8.19 7.82 -0.45
C GLN A 101 7.97 9.29 -0.07
N ASP A 102 8.76 10.20 -0.64
CA ASP A 102 8.58 11.64 -0.44
C ASP A 102 7.22 12.12 -0.97
N ALA A 103 6.75 11.60 -2.10
CA ALA A 103 5.42 11.90 -2.63
C ALA A 103 4.31 11.41 -1.69
N CYS A 104 4.47 10.21 -1.12
CA CYS A 104 3.54 9.68 -0.12
C CYS A 104 3.52 10.55 1.13
N LYS A 105 4.70 10.90 1.65
CA LYS A 105 4.82 11.78 2.82
C LYS A 105 4.17 13.16 2.59
N ARG A 106 4.43 13.79 1.46
CA ARG A 106 3.76 15.06 1.12
C ARG A 106 2.24 14.94 1.10
N THR A 107 1.72 13.80 0.63
CA THR A 107 0.28 13.53 0.62
C THR A 107 -0.28 13.42 2.03
N GLU A 108 0.42 12.71 2.91
CA GLU A 108 0.06 12.59 4.34
C GLU A 108 0.12 13.94 5.06
N ASP A 109 1.15 14.74 4.80
CA ASP A 109 1.30 16.08 5.38
C ASP A 109 0.12 17.00 4.97
N ILE A 110 -0.36 16.88 3.73
CA ILE A 110 -1.53 17.64 3.26
C ILE A 110 -2.82 17.11 3.90
N LEU A 111 -2.99 15.79 4.02
CA LEU A 111 -4.15 15.17 4.67
C LEU A 111 -4.29 15.61 6.12
N THR A 112 -3.18 15.82 6.80
CA THR A 112 -3.16 16.15 8.23
C THR A 112 -2.83 17.63 8.50
N GLN A 113 -2.83 18.45 7.46
CA GLN A 113 -2.53 19.88 7.59
C GLN A 113 -3.51 20.55 8.59
N GLY A 114 -2.96 21.23 9.58
CA GLY A 114 -3.72 21.88 10.63
C GLY A 114 -4.03 21.00 11.84
N PHE A 115 -3.64 19.72 11.82
CA PHE A 115 -3.73 18.88 13.02
C PHE A 115 -2.56 19.20 13.95
N ALA A 116 -2.80 19.13 15.27
CA ALA A 116 -1.70 19.05 16.23
C ALA A 116 -0.95 17.71 16.06
N GLU A 117 0.32 17.65 16.46
CA GLU A 117 1.16 16.43 16.30
C GLU A 117 0.47 15.18 16.87
N ALA A 118 -0.04 15.25 18.10
CA ALA A 118 -0.81 14.16 18.70
C ALA A 118 -2.08 13.81 17.90
N GLY A 119 -2.67 14.77 17.19
CA GLY A 119 -3.83 14.55 16.34
C GLY A 119 -3.51 13.79 15.06
N GLN A 120 -2.30 13.93 14.54
CA GLN A 120 -1.85 13.18 13.36
C GLN A 120 -1.72 11.69 13.68
N GLU A 121 -1.07 11.36 14.80
CA GLU A 121 -0.94 9.97 15.27
C GLU A 121 -2.32 9.35 15.55
N MET A 122 -3.16 10.06 16.31
CA MET A 122 -4.52 9.60 16.62
C MET A 122 -5.37 9.38 15.36
N PHE A 123 -5.20 10.21 14.34
CA PHE A 123 -5.92 10.04 13.06
C PHE A 123 -5.53 8.74 12.36
N GLY A 124 -4.23 8.41 12.31
CA GLY A 124 -3.74 7.14 11.79
C GLY A 124 -4.31 5.94 12.55
N ASP A 125 -4.27 5.99 13.88
CA ASP A 125 -4.81 4.93 14.75
C ASP A 125 -6.32 4.74 14.56
N PHE A 126 -7.07 5.83 14.45
CA PHE A 126 -8.52 5.75 14.22
C PHE A 126 -8.86 5.19 12.84
N LEU A 127 -8.10 5.54 11.79
CA LEU A 127 -8.28 4.95 10.46
C LEU A 127 -7.97 3.46 10.46
N MET A 128 -6.89 3.05 11.10
CA MET A 128 -6.52 1.64 11.25
C MET A 128 -7.62 0.88 12.00
N GLN A 129 -8.07 1.39 13.13
CA GLN A 129 -9.13 0.75 13.91
C GLN A 129 -10.44 0.66 13.13
N ALA A 130 -10.82 1.72 12.42
CA ALA A 130 -12.02 1.72 11.57
C ALA A 130 -11.94 0.66 10.46
N GLY A 131 -10.77 0.54 9.81
CA GLY A 131 -10.52 -0.50 8.81
C GLY A 131 -10.65 -1.91 9.39
N LYS A 132 -10.01 -2.16 10.53
CA LYS A 132 -10.10 -3.46 11.25
C LYS A 132 -11.54 -3.80 11.65
N ASN A 133 -12.31 -2.83 12.12
CA ASN A 133 -13.71 -3.04 12.51
C ASN A 133 -14.57 -3.51 11.32
N ILE A 134 -14.44 -2.85 10.17
CA ILE A 134 -15.18 -3.23 8.95
C ILE A 134 -14.71 -4.58 8.41
N ALA A 135 -13.39 -4.85 8.42
CA ALA A 135 -12.84 -6.13 8.00
C ALA A 135 -13.39 -7.28 8.85
N ALA A 136 -13.48 -7.10 10.18
CA ALA A 136 -14.05 -8.09 11.10
C ALA A 136 -15.54 -8.34 10.82
N GLU A 137 -16.33 -7.31 10.57
CA GLU A 137 -17.75 -7.44 10.21
C GLU A 137 -17.96 -8.19 8.89
N LEU A 138 -17.05 -8.02 7.95
CA LEU A 138 -17.05 -8.73 6.67
C LEU A 138 -16.45 -10.14 6.75
N HIS A 139 -16.07 -10.61 7.95
CA HIS A 139 -15.42 -11.91 8.17
C HIS A 139 -14.16 -12.11 7.32
N ILE A 140 -13.39 -11.04 7.11
CA ILE A 140 -12.09 -11.10 6.45
C ILE A 140 -11.09 -11.64 7.46
N GLU A 141 -10.81 -12.96 7.37
CA GLU A 141 -9.85 -13.64 8.23
C GLU A 141 -8.42 -13.25 7.84
N ARG A 142 -7.58 -13.11 8.87
CA ARG A 142 -6.17 -12.79 8.70
C ARG A 142 -5.32 -13.65 9.61
N LYS A 143 -4.13 -13.95 9.10
CA LYS A 143 -3.05 -14.41 9.97
C LYS A 143 -2.67 -13.20 10.83
N GLU A 144 -2.84 -13.36 12.16
CA GLU A 144 -2.51 -12.31 13.12
C GLU A 144 -1.08 -11.82 12.95
N ASP A 145 -0.95 -10.55 12.99
CA ASP A 145 0.20 -9.66 13.10
C ASP A 145 1.58 -10.30 13.38
N GLU A 146 2.27 -10.75 12.34
CA GLU A 146 3.72 -10.84 12.35
C GLU A 146 4.39 -9.54 11.81
N PHE A 147 3.60 -8.51 11.48
CA PHE A 147 4.07 -7.28 10.84
C PHE A 147 3.48 -6.04 11.51
N ASN A 148 3.78 -5.87 12.80
CA ASN A 148 3.70 -4.56 13.43
C ASN A 148 4.96 -3.78 13.06
N ASP A 149 4.82 -2.90 12.05
CA ASP A 149 5.67 -1.72 11.86
C ASP A 149 4.86 -0.62 11.21
#